data_ca27173615a229cd061da2b37c34f13b
#
_entry.id   ca27173615a229cd061da2b37c34f13b
#
_cell.length_a   1.000
_cell.length_b   1.000
_cell.length_c   1.000
_cell.angle_alpha   90.00
_cell.angle_beta   90.00
_cell.angle_gamma   90.00
#
_symmetry.space_group_name_H-M   'P 1'
#
loop_
_entity.id
_entity.type
_entity.pdbx_description
1 polymer ?
#
loop_
_entity_poly.entity_id
_entity_poly.type
_entity_poly.pdbx_seq_one_letter_code
_entity_poly.pdbx_strand_id
1 'polypeptide(L)' 'MNWNQIEGNWKQLKGKAKEQWGQLTDDQLDVIAGKRDQLAGKIQEQYGYTKERAEAELDRWAKSHVPADGQLKHKT' A
#
# COMPACT_ATOMS: atom_id res chain seq x y z
N MET A 1 -12.45 1.91 1.27
CA MET A 1 -11.17 1.26 1.17
C MET A 1 -10.94 0.35 2.34
N ASN A 2 -10.39 -0.81 2.10
CA ASN A 2 -10.28 -1.80 3.15
C ASN A 2 -8.92 -2.47 3.11
N TRP A 3 -8.11 -2.20 4.13
CA TRP A 3 -6.77 -2.77 4.19
C TRP A 3 -6.78 -4.29 4.37
N ASN A 4 -7.88 -4.86 4.87
CA ASN A 4 -8.00 -6.31 4.90
C ASN A 4 -8.00 -6.90 3.50
N GLN A 5 -8.56 -6.20 2.54
CA GLN A 5 -8.52 -6.64 1.16
C GLN A 5 -7.10 -6.58 0.62
N ILE A 6 -6.36 -5.56 1.02
CA ILE A 6 -4.97 -5.43 0.60
C ILE A 6 -4.15 -6.58 1.17
N GLU A 7 -4.36 -6.90 2.43
CA GLU A 7 -3.66 -8.03 3.03
C GLU A 7 -4.00 -9.33 2.31
N GLY A 8 -5.27 -9.52 2.01
CA GLY A 8 -5.71 -10.75 1.36
C GLY A 8 -5.21 -10.90 -0.06
N ASN A 9 -4.88 -9.78 -0.71
CA ASN A 9 -4.40 -9.81 -2.09
C ASN A 9 -2.95 -9.38 -2.18
N TRP A 10 -2.20 -9.50 -1.10
CA TRP A 10 -0.86 -8.92 -1.06
C TRP A 10 0.08 -9.47 -2.13
N LYS A 11 -0.03 -10.76 -2.42
CA LYS A 11 0.80 -11.31 -3.45
C LYS A 11 0.66 -10.57 -4.77
N GLN A 12 -0.57 -10.19 -5.11
CA GLN A 12 -0.81 -9.46 -6.34
C GLN A 12 -0.45 -8.00 -6.21
N LEU A 13 -0.69 -7.43 -5.04
CA LEU A 13 -0.45 -6.00 -4.84
C LEU A 13 1.00 -5.69 -4.53
N LYS A 14 1.77 -6.67 -4.12
CA LYS A 14 3.16 -6.48 -3.78
C LYS A 14 3.94 -5.83 -4.92
N GLY A 15 3.72 -6.28 -6.14
CA GLY A 15 4.39 -5.69 -7.30
C GLY A 15 4.03 -4.23 -7.50
N LYS A 16 2.77 -3.90 -7.25
CA LYS A 16 2.35 -2.50 -7.37
C LYS A 16 2.96 -1.64 -6.28
N ALA A 17 3.08 -2.19 -5.08
CA ALA A 17 3.73 -1.47 -3.99
C ALA A 17 5.20 -1.24 -4.31
N LYS A 18 5.86 -2.22 -4.91
CA LYS A 18 7.24 -2.07 -5.30
C LYS A 18 7.41 -1.00 -6.37
N GLU A 19 6.46 -0.90 -7.27
CA GLU A 19 6.50 0.16 -8.28
C GLU A 19 6.37 1.54 -7.65
N GLN A 20 5.52 1.65 -6.64
CA GLN A 20 5.29 2.93 -6.00
C GLN A 20 6.45 3.30 -5.08
N TRP A 21 6.98 2.33 -4.34
CA TRP A 21 8.05 2.58 -3.38
C TRP A 21 9.23 1.68 -3.70
N GLY A 22 9.96 2.04 -4.74
CA GLY A 22 11.03 1.20 -5.27
C GLY A 22 12.19 0.98 -4.33
N GLN A 23 12.31 1.79 -3.27
CA GLN A 23 13.38 1.58 -2.32
C GLN A 23 13.11 0.44 -1.36
N LEU A 24 11.88 -0.06 -1.31
CA LEU A 24 11.59 -1.20 -0.47
C LEU A 24 11.99 -2.48 -1.20
N THR A 25 12.58 -3.40 -0.49
CA THR A 25 12.99 -4.67 -1.10
C THR A 25 11.84 -5.66 -1.07
N ASP A 26 11.96 -6.71 -1.88
CA ASP A 26 10.96 -7.77 -1.87
C ASP A 26 10.84 -8.41 -0.50
N ASP A 27 11.97 -8.61 0.18
CA ASP A 27 11.94 -9.18 1.51
C ASP A 27 11.19 -8.29 2.48
N GLN A 28 11.41 -6.99 2.39
CA GLN A 28 10.69 -6.06 3.24
C GLN A 28 9.20 -6.10 2.95
N LEU A 29 8.84 -6.15 1.69
CA LEU A 29 7.44 -6.22 1.31
C LEU A 29 6.79 -7.52 1.76
N ASP A 30 7.52 -8.61 1.76
CA ASP A 30 7.00 -9.87 2.27
C ASP A 30 6.73 -9.78 3.77
N VAL A 31 7.62 -9.16 4.51
CA VAL A 31 7.42 -9.00 5.95
C VAL A 31 6.25 -8.09 6.24
N ILE A 32 6.08 -7.06 5.43
CA ILE A 32 4.97 -6.13 5.59
C ILE A 32 3.63 -6.83 5.41
N ALA A 33 3.55 -7.74 4.46
CA ALA A 33 2.37 -8.59 4.25
C ALA A 33 1.07 -7.80 4.09
N GLY A 34 1.18 -6.59 3.56
CA GLY A 34 -0.01 -5.78 3.30
C GLY A 34 -0.55 -5.04 4.52
N LYS A 35 0.15 -5.08 5.64
CA LYS A 35 -0.32 -4.39 6.83
C LYS A 35 0.04 -2.92 6.77
N ARG A 36 -0.96 -2.09 6.94
CA ARG A 36 -0.79 -0.64 6.78
C ARG A 36 0.27 -0.08 7.70
N ASP A 37 0.25 -0.47 8.98
CA ASP A 37 1.22 0.06 9.93
C ASP A 37 2.64 -0.32 9.59
N GLN A 38 2.84 -1.55 9.16
CA GLN A 38 4.16 -2.01 8.77
C GLN A 38 4.65 -1.28 7.54
N LEU A 39 3.79 -1.08 6.57
CA LEU A 39 4.18 -0.40 5.35
C LEU A 39 4.50 1.05 5.64
N ALA A 40 3.68 1.71 6.45
CA ALA A 40 3.94 3.10 6.81
C ALA A 40 5.30 3.24 7.50
N GLY A 41 5.62 2.32 8.40
CA GLY A 41 6.90 2.36 9.09
C GLY A 41 8.07 2.21 8.15
N LYS A 42 7.97 1.32 7.18
CA LYS A 42 9.04 1.14 6.22
C LYS A 42 9.20 2.34 5.31
N ILE A 43 8.11 2.96 4.92
CA ILE A 43 8.16 4.16 4.10
C ILE A 43 8.84 5.28 4.87
N GLN A 44 8.52 5.42 6.15
CA GLN A 44 9.16 6.42 6.97
C GLN A 44 10.66 6.18 7.06
N GLU A 45 11.07 4.93 7.23
CA GLU A 45 12.48 4.60 7.32
C GLU A 45 13.23 4.86 6.04
N GLN A 46 12.66 4.45 4.93
CA GLN A 46 13.39 4.50 3.66
C GLN A 46 13.34 5.85 2.99
N TYR A 47 12.29 6.61 3.22
CA TYR A 47 12.13 7.89 2.54
C TYR A 47 12.23 9.08 3.47
N GLY A 48 12.28 8.85 4.78
CA GLY A 48 12.35 9.95 5.72
C GLY A 48 11.08 10.75 5.84
N TYR A 49 9.95 10.16 5.51
CA TYR A 49 8.68 10.87 5.58
C TYR A 49 8.16 10.93 7.00
N THR A 50 7.33 11.91 7.28
CA THR A 50 6.61 11.93 8.55
C THR A 50 5.54 10.85 8.50
N LYS A 51 5.00 10.52 9.67
CA LYS A 51 3.95 9.53 9.74
C LYS A 51 2.75 9.96 8.93
N GLU A 52 2.36 11.22 9.03
CA GLU A 52 1.22 11.72 8.28
C GLU A 52 1.45 11.60 6.78
N ARG A 53 2.66 11.91 6.34
CA ARG A 53 2.97 11.83 4.92
C ARG A 53 2.93 10.39 4.44
N ALA A 54 3.50 9.48 5.23
CA ALA A 54 3.52 8.08 4.86
C ALA A 54 2.10 7.54 4.77
N GLU A 55 1.27 7.88 5.74
CA GLU A 55 -0.11 7.39 5.74
C GLU A 55 -0.90 7.97 4.57
N ALA A 56 -0.67 9.23 4.24
CA ALA A 56 -1.34 9.83 3.10
C ALA A 56 -0.96 9.15 1.80
N GLU A 57 0.31 8.81 1.66
CA GLU A 57 0.77 8.09 0.47
C GLU A 57 0.12 6.72 0.37
N LEU A 58 0.01 6.02 1.50
CA LEU A 58 -0.61 4.72 1.51
C LEU A 58 -2.09 4.79 1.15
N ASP A 59 -2.77 5.76 1.71
CA ASP A 59 -4.20 5.89 1.45
C ASP A 59 -4.45 6.20 -0.02
N ARG A 60 -3.63 7.06 -0.59
CA ARG A 60 -3.76 7.40 -1.99
C ARG A 60 -3.49 6.19 -2.88
N TRP A 61 -2.44 5.45 -2.55
CA TRP A 61 -2.09 4.26 -3.31
C TRP A 61 -3.19 3.21 -3.23
N ALA A 62 -3.73 3.01 -2.03
CA ALA A 62 -4.77 2.03 -1.84
C ALA A 62 -6.01 2.37 -2.65
N LYS A 63 -6.37 3.64 -2.71
CA LYS A 63 -7.51 4.04 -3.50
C LYS A 63 -7.29 3.78 -4.98
N SER A 64 -6.07 3.86 -5.43
CA SER A 64 -5.76 3.64 -6.82
C SER A 64 -5.77 2.17 -7.21
N HIS A 65 -5.40 1.30 -6.28
CA HIS A 65 -5.21 -0.11 -6.62
C HIS A 65 -6.23 -1.05 -6.01
N VAL A 66 -7.00 -0.59 -5.03
CA VAL A 66 -8.04 -1.40 -4.41
C VAL A 66 -9.33 -0.65 -4.53
N PRO A 67 -10.24 -1.07 -5.38
CA PRO A 67 -11.48 -0.32 -5.58
C PRO A 67 -12.32 -0.32 -4.33
N ALA A 68 -12.91 0.81 -4.06
CA ALA A 68 -13.85 0.89 -2.98
C ALA A 68 -15.13 0.24 -3.43
N ASP A 69 -15.96 -0.10 -2.49
CA ASP A 69 -17.22 -0.68 -2.82
C ASP A 69 -18.00 0.21 -3.74
N GLY A 70 -18.51 -0.35 -4.76
CA GLY A 70 -19.33 0.38 -5.67
C GLY A 70 -18.61 1.19 -6.67
N GLN A 71 -17.31 1.40 -6.52
CA GLN A 71 -16.65 2.20 -7.42
C GLN A 71 -16.49 1.60 -8.72
N LEU A 72 -16.40 0.35 -8.79
CA LEU A 72 -16.20 -0.26 -9.99
C LEU A 72 -17.19 0.06 -10.99
N LYS A 73 -18.38 0.19 -10.63
CA LYS A 73 -19.32 0.43 -11.55
C LYS A 73 -19.34 1.65 -12.10
N HIS A 74 -18.83 2.48 -11.60
CA HIS A 74 -18.91 3.66 -12.02
C HIS A 74 -18.09 3.97 -13.00
N LYS A 75 -17.44 3.48 -13.39
CA LYS A 75 -16.69 3.77 -14.17
C LYS A 75 -17.15 3.83 -15.24
N THR A 76 -17.85 3.69 -15.33
CA THR A 76 -18.32 3.71 -16.39
C THR A 76 -18.42 4.22 -17.04
#